data_04d60cc4300bb016fa242ff3cad4dd1b
#
_entry.id   04d60cc4300bb016fa242ff3cad4dd1b
#
_cell.length_a   1.000
_cell.length_b   1.000
_cell.length_c   1.000
_cell.angle_alpha   90.00
_cell.angle_beta   90.00
_cell.angle_gamma   90.00
#
_symmetry.space_group_name_H-M   'P 1'
#
loop_
_entity.id
_entity.type
_entity.pdbx_description
1 polymer ?
#
loop_
_entity_poly.entity_id
_entity_poly.type
_entity_poly.pdbx_seq_one_letter_code
_entity_poly.pdbx_strand_id
1 'polypeptide(L)'
;MASGRARLEIGRIGAPHGLKGDVHATLHFAESEALAPGVRARLVSEAGARELVLRSFRPHGRAWVVGFEGIDDRDAALLLRGARLEVERDALPPLGDGEYYLVDLIGATAFGPDGPVGEVVGIATHPTVASLELELLDGRRAEQPLAAPWVARVDVAARRVELASLDGLVV
;
A
#
# COMPACT_ATOMS: atom_id res chain seq x y z
N MET A 1 10.78 -16.75 18.35
CA MET A 1 9.88 -16.47 17.23
C MET A 1 10.29 -15.15 16.61
N ALA A 2 10.88 -15.24 15.46
CA ALA A 2 11.03 -14.04 14.69
C ALA A 2 9.63 -13.52 14.39
N SER A 3 9.18 -12.54 15.12
CA SER A 3 8.15 -11.67 14.62
C SER A 3 8.76 -11.08 13.35
N GLY A 4 8.50 -11.72 12.23
CA GLY A 4 8.85 -11.14 10.96
C GLY A 4 8.25 -9.75 11.01
N ARG A 5 9.10 -8.74 11.01
CA ARG A 5 8.66 -7.37 10.88
C ARG A 5 7.80 -7.34 9.64
N ALA A 6 6.52 -7.10 9.80
CA ALA A 6 5.59 -7.07 8.69
C ALA A 6 6.08 -6.03 7.68
N ARG A 7 6.28 -6.45 6.44
CA ARG A 7 6.63 -5.55 5.34
C ARG A 7 5.37 -5.21 4.59
N LEU A 8 5.28 -3.95 4.20
CA LEU A 8 4.12 -3.43 3.48
C LEU A 8 4.54 -2.96 2.10
N GLU A 9 3.81 -3.40 1.08
CA GLU A 9 3.94 -2.83 -0.26
C GLU A 9 3.31 -1.44 -0.26
N ILE A 10 4.13 -0.41 -0.49
CA ILE A 10 3.68 0.98 -0.50
C ILE A 10 3.64 1.58 -1.90
N GLY A 11 4.18 0.91 -2.89
CA GLY A 11 4.16 1.40 -4.25
C GLY A 11 4.95 0.53 -5.22
N ARG A 12 5.15 1.09 -6.41
CA ARG A 12 5.93 0.48 -7.49
C ARG A 12 6.90 1.47 -8.10
N ILE A 13 8.04 0.94 -8.50
CA ILE A 13 9.07 1.71 -9.18
C ILE A 13 8.74 1.76 -10.67
N GLY A 14 8.76 2.96 -11.22
CA GLY A 14 8.57 3.22 -12.63
C GLY A 14 9.89 3.48 -13.37
N ALA A 15 9.81 4.34 -14.39
CA ALA A 15 10.95 4.67 -15.25
C ALA A 15 12.00 5.51 -14.50
N PRO A 16 13.27 5.45 -14.93
CA PRO A 16 14.30 6.37 -14.46
C PRO A 16 13.92 7.84 -14.72
N HIS A 17 14.29 8.70 -13.80
CA HIS A 17 14.13 10.15 -13.90
C HIS A 17 15.50 10.82 -13.97
N GLY A 18 15.84 11.39 -15.11
CA GLY A 18 17.14 12.01 -15.31
C GLY A 18 18.28 10.99 -15.41
N LEU A 19 19.49 11.43 -15.10
CA LEU A 19 20.73 10.67 -15.35
C LEU A 19 21.46 10.23 -14.06
N LYS A 20 20.95 10.67 -12.90
CA LYS A 20 21.66 10.51 -11.61
C LYS A 20 21.20 9.31 -10.79
N GLY A 21 20.35 8.45 -11.35
CA GLY A 21 19.87 7.26 -10.66
C GLY A 21 18.52 7.39 -9.99
N ASP A 22 17.88 8.53 -10.08
CA ASP A 22 16.53 8.73 -9.54
C ASP A 22 15.50 7.96 -10.40
N VAL A 23 14.42 7.55 -9.77
CA VAL A 23 13.32 6.82 -10.42
C VAL A 23 11.98 7.44 -10.06
N HIS A 24 11.03 7.29 -10.96
CA HIS A 24 9.63 7.55 -10.64
C HIS A 24 9.08 6.44 -9.76
N ALA A 25 8.24 6.78 -8.82
CA ALA A 25 7.51 5.82 -8.01
C ALA A 25 6.04 6.19 -7.95
N THR A 26 5.18 5.19 -8.08
CA THR A 26 3.74 5.34 -7.85
C THR A 26 3.45 4.75 -6.48
N LEU A 27 2.89 5.55 -5.57
CA LEU A 27 2.57 5.12 -4.22
C LEU A 27 1.09 4.76 -4.10
N HIS A 28 0.81 3.73 -3.29
CA HIS A 28 -0.56 3.32 -3.00
C HIS A 28 -1.25 4.27 -2.01
N PHE A 29 -0.46 5.05 -1.26
CA PHE A 29 -0.98 6.08 -0.34
C PHE A 29 -0.61 7.46 -0.85
N ALA A 30 -1.52 8.41 -0.67
CA ALA A 30 -1.24 9.82 -0.95
C ALA A 30 -0.29 10.45 0.08
N GLU A 31 -0.04 9.76 1.20
CA GLU A 31 0.74 10.29 2.31
C GLU A 31 2.22 9.99 2.16
N SER A 32 2.97 11.05 1.92
CA SER A 32 4.41 11.00 1.73
C SER A 32 5.22 10.83 3.03
N GLU A 33 4.56 10.87 4.18
CA GLU A 33 5.24 10.83 5.48
C GLU A 33 5.89 9.49 5.79
N ALA A 34 5.46 8.42 5.12
CA ALA A 34 6.05 7.10 5.26
C ALA A 34 7.47 7.01 4.66
N LEU A 35 7.81 7.92 3.77
CA LEU A 35 9.10 7.92 3.08
C LEU A 35 9.89 9.19 3.40
N ALA A 36 11.14 9.00 3.79
CA ALA A 36 12.07 10.08 4.05
C ALA A 36 13.49 9.58 3.78
N PRO A 37 14.47 10.49 3.53
CA PRO A 37 15.86 10.07 3.45
C PRO A 37 16.29 9.28 4.68
N GLY A 38 16.99 8.17 4.48
CA GLY A 38 17.44 7.26 5.53
C GLY A 38 16.53 6.07 5.79
N VAL A 39 15.31 6.03 5.25
CA VAL A 39 14.41 4.89 5.37
C VAL A 39 14.94 3.73 4.53
N ARG A 40 14.96 2.53 5.11
CA ARG A 40 15.26 1.31 4.37
C ARG A 40 14.03 0.83 3.61
N ALA A 41 14.22 0.60 2.33
CA ALA A 41 13.20 0.03 1.47
C ALA A 41 13.66 -1.29 0.90
N ARG A 42 12.72 -2.18 0.63
CA ARG A 42 12.97 -3.42 -0.07
C ARG A 42 12.31 -3.35 -1.44
N LEU A 43 13.10 -3.56 -2.47
CA LEU A 43 12.62 -3.61 -3.84
C LEU A 43 12.54 -5.06 -4.27
N VAL A 44 11.34 -5.51 -4.62
CA VAL A 44 11.06 -6.90 -4.98
C VAL A 44 10.63 -6.98 -6.43
N SER A 45 11.34 -7.78 -7.21
CA SER A 45 11.04 -8.05 -8.61
C SER A 45 11.15 -9.56 -8.88
N GLU A 46 10.87 -9.96 -10.11
CA GLU A 46 11.07 -11.36 -10.54
C GLU A 46 12.52 -11.81 -10.39
N ALA A 47 13.48 -10.88 -10.47
CA ALA A 47 14.90 -11.18 -10.31
C ALA A 47 15.31 -11.38 -8.83
N GLY A 48 14.44 -11.09 -7.88
CA GLY A 48 14.70 -11.23 -6.45
C GLY A 48 14.39 -9.97 -5.67
N ALA A 49 14.87 -9.90 -4.45
CA ALA A 49 14.67 -8.80 -3.53
C ALA A 49 16.01 -8.11 -3.22
N ARG A 50 15.93 -6.79 -3.04
CA ARG A 50 17.10 -5.95 -2.80
C ARG A 50 16.76 -4.88 -1.77
N GLU A 51 17.58 -4.74 -0.74
CA GLU A 51 17.41 -3.68 0.25
C GLU A 51 18.23 -2.46 -0.13
N LEU A 52 17.59 -1.29 -0.15
CA LEU A 52 18.20 -0.01 -0.45
C LEU A 52 17.74 1.03 0.55
N VAL A 53 18.59 2.04 0.76
CA VAL A 53 18.26 3.17 1.64
C VAL A 53 17.84 4.35 0.78
N LEU A 54 16.75 5.00 1.13
CA LEU A 54 16.29 6.21 0.44
C LEU A 54 17.30 7.34 0.66
N ARG A 55 17.73 7.96 -0.45
CA ARG A 55 18.58 9.14 -0.47
C ARG A 55 17.76 10.41 -0.58
N SER A 56 16.72 10.37 -1.40
CA SER A 56 15.84 11.50 -1.67
C SER A 56 14.44 11.04 -1.98
N PHE A 57 13.48 11.91 -1.68
CA PHE A 57 12.07 11.65 -1.93
C PHE A 57 11.36 12.99 -2.13
N ARG A 58 10.74 13.18 -3.29
CA ARG A 58 10.06 14.43 -3.62
C ARG A 58 8.85 14.19 -4.54
N PRO A 59 7.81 15.03 -4.44
CA PRO A 59 6.68 14.94 -5.34
C PRO A 59 7.08 15.41 -6.75
N HIS A 60 6.46 14.78 -7.76
CA HIS A 60 6.64 15.14 -9.16
C HIS A 60 5.36 14.83 -9.94
N GLY A 61 4.51 15.83 -10.15
CA GLY A 61 3.20 15.62 -10.75
C GLY A 61 2.31 14.73 -9.89
N ARG A 62 1.80 13.66 -10.47
CA ARG A 62 0.98 12.65 -9.76
C ARG A 62 1.81 11.51 -9.18
N ALA A 63 3.10 11.51 -9.42
CA ALA A 63 4.01 10.50 -8.94
C ALA A 63 5.04 11.12 -8.00
N TRP A 64 6.01 10.32 -7.62
CA TRP A 64 7.12 10.71 -6.78
C TRP A 64 8.42 10.43 -7.50
N VAL A 65 9.45 11.20 -7.20
CA VAL A 65 10.81 10.93 -7.64
C VAL A 65 11.62 10.49 -6.42
N VAL A 66 12.16 9.29 -6.48
CA VAL A 66 12.86 8.63 -5.37
C VAL A 66 14.30 8.35 -5.78
N GLY A 67 15.24 8.71 -4.93
CA GLY A 67 16.64 8.34 -5.07
C GLY A 67 17.02 7.33 -3.99
N PHE A 68 17.90 6.39 -4.36
CA PHE A 68 18.44 5.38 -3.45
C PHE A 68 19.94 5.49 -3.34
N GLU A 69 20.49 5.24 -2.16
CA GLU A 69 21.93 5.15 -1.97
C GLU A 69 22.51 4.00 -2.81
N GLY A 70 23.59 4.26 -3.51
CA GLY A 70 24.25 3.29 -4.37
C GLY A 70 23.69 3.19 -5.79
N ILE A 71 22.61 3.88 -6.09
CA ILE A 71 22.00 3.96 -7.44
C ILE A 71 22.28 5.36 -7.98
N ASP A 72 23.36 5.49 -8.74
CA ASP A 72 23.94 6.79 -9.10
C ASP A 72 23.88 7.13 -10.58
N ASP A 73 23.38 6.22 -11.42
CA ASP A 73 23.24 6.42 -12.85
C ASP A 73 21.93 5.84 -13.39
N ARG A 74 21.62 6.22 -14.63
CA ARG A 74 20.39 5.82 -15.28
C ARG A 74 20.31 4.31 -15.53
N ASP A 75 21.42 3.67 -15.86
CA ASP A 75 21.46 2.23 -16.14
C ASP A 75 21.16 1.42 -14.88
N ALA A 76 21.72 1.81 -13.74
CA ALA A 76 21.41 1.21 -12.46
C ALA A 76 19.95 1.43 -12.07
N ALA A 77 19.42 2.63 -12.30
CA ALA A 77 18.01 2.95 -12.05
C ALA A 77 17.05 2.14 -12.92
N LEU A 78 17.42 1.89 -14.17
CA LEU A 78 16.61 1.11 -15.09
C LEU A 78 16.38 -0.32 -14.61
N LEU A 79 17.33 -0.91 -13.90
CA LEU A 79 17.20 -2.24 -13.31
C LEU A 79 16.15 -2.32 -12.21
N LEU A 80 15.76 -1.19 -11.63
CA LEU A 80 14.76 -1.12 -10.57
C LEU A 80 13.32 -1.03 -11.10
N ARG A 81 13.16 -0.73 -12.39
CA ARG A 81 11.84 -0.53 -13.00
C ARG A 81 10.95 -1.76 -12.84
N GLY A 82 9.72 -1.53 -12.40
CA GLY A 82 8.72 -2.56 -12.20
C GLY A 82 8.78 -3.24 -10.82
N ALA A 83 9.80 -2.94 -10.01
CA ALA A 83 9.91 -3.50 -8.68
C ALA A 83 8.79 -2.99 -7.75
N ARG A 84 8.34 -3.86 -6.86
CA ARG A 84 7.47 -3.46 -5.76
C ARG A 84 8.32 -2.78 -4.70
N LEU A 85 7.83 -1.69 -4.18
CA LEU A 85 8.48 -0.95 -3.11
C LEU A 85 7.83 -1.33 -1.78
N GLU A 86 8.61 -1.96 -0.92
CA GLU A 86 8.16 -2.40 0.40
C GLU A 86 8.96 -1.70 1.49
N VAL A 87 8.30 -1.41 2.61
CA VAL A 87 8.96 -0.90 3.81
C VAL A 87 8.52 -1.72 5.02
N GLU A 88 9.32 -1.70 6.08
CA GLU A 88 8.90 -2.30 7.34
C GLU A 88 7.78 -1.49 7.96
N ARG A 89 6.79 -2.18 8.54
CA ARG A 89 5.66 -1.53 9.22
C ARG A 89 6.13 -0.53 10.29
N ASP A 90 7.19 -0.85 11.01
CA ASP A 90 7.76 0.00 12.06
C ASP A 90 8.43 1.27 11.52
N ALA A 91 8.76 1.30 10.23
CA ALA A 91 9.31 2.50 9.58
C ALA A 91 8.24 3.55 9.25
N LEU A 92 6.97 3.16 9.31
CA LEU A 92 5.86 4.08 9.07
C LEU A 92 5.63 4.96 10.30
N PRO A 93 5.25 6.24 10.10
CA PRO A 93 4.94 7.10 11.22
C PRO A 93 3.77 6.57 12.05
N PRO A 94 3.73 6.88 13.36
CA PRO A 94 2.58 6.53 14.18
C PRO A 94 1.33 7.23 13.66
N LEU A 95 0.21 6.51 13.70
CA LEU A 95 -1.08 7.02 13.27
C LEU A 95 -1.79 7.73 14.41
N GLY A 96 -2.56 8.77 14.07
CA GLY A 96 -3.49 9.41 15.00
C GLY A 96 -4.75 8.58 15.21
N ASP A 97 -5.61 9.02 16.13
CA ASP A 97 -6.88 8.38 16.39
C ASP A 97 -7.77 8.40 15.13
N GLY A 98 -8.35 7.26 14.79
CA GLY A 98 -9.19 7.11 13.60
C GLY A 98 -8.44 6.99 12.28
N GLU A 99 -7.12 7.08 12.29
CA GLU A 99 -6.29 6.87 11.12
C GLU A 99 -5.87 5.40 11.00
N TYR A 100 -5.68 4.91 9.78
CA TYR A 100 -5.20 3.56 9.52
C TYR A 100 -4.51 3.49 8.16
N TYR A 101 -3.62 2.53 8.02
CA TYR A 101 -3.04 2.20 6.72
C TYR A 101 -3.94 1.19 6.01
N LEU A 102 -4.17 1.40 4.71
CA LEU A 102 -5.04 0.51 3.92
C LEU A 102 -4.59 -0.95 3.98
N VAL A 103 -3.30 -1.18 3.95
CA VAL A 103 -2.73 -2.53 4.01
C VAL A 103 -3.00 -3.24 5.34
N ASP A 104 -3.24 -2.50 6.42
CA ASP A 104 -3.59 -3.07 7.72
C ASP A 104 -4.99 -3.71 7.72
N LEU A 105 -5.81 -3.38 6.72
CA LEU A 105 -7.14 -3.95 6.57
C LEU A 105 -7.13 -5.35 5.93
N ILE A 106 -6.05 -5.73 5.27
CA ILE A 106 -5.93 -7.07 4.68
C ILE A 106 -5.95 -8.12 5.79
N GLY A 107 -6.81 -9.11 5.67
CA GLY A 107 -7.08 -10.11 6.70
C GLY A 107 -8.16 -9.73 7.70
N ALA A 108 -8.70 -8.52 7.62
CA ALA A 108 -9.83 -8.10 8.45
C ALA A 108 -11.13 -8.79 8.01
N THR A 109 -12.03 -9.03 8.95
CA THR A 109 -13.36 -9.53 8.65
C THR A 109 -14.30 -8.38 8.32
N ALA A 110 -15.01 -8.48 7.21
CA ALA A 110 -16.04 -7.54 6.83
C ALA A 110 -17.40 -7.99 7.37
N PHE A 111 -18.07 -7.09 8.08
CA PHE A 111 -19.39 -7.32 8.66
C PHE A 111 -20.41 -6.44 7.95
N GLY A 112 -21.49 -7.07 7.50
CA GLY A 112 -22.66 -6.35 7.03
C GLY A 112 -23.67 -6.13 8.15
N PRO A 113 -24.86 -5.56 7.83
CA PRO A 113 -25.91 -5.32 8.82
C PRO A 113 -26.38 -6.57 9.56
N ASP A 114 -26.32 -7.74 8.90
CA ASP A 114 -26.82 -9.00 9.42
C ASP A 114 -25.71 -9.96 9.91
N GLY A 115 -24.45 -9.53 9.89
CA GLY A 115 -23.34 -10.35 10.35
C GLY A 115 -22.14 -10.35 9.40
N PRO A 116 -21.18 -11.27 9.58
CA PRO A 116 -20.00 -11.33 8.73
C PRO A 116 -20.37 -11.70 7.30
N VAL A 117 -19.74 -11.04 6.33
CA VAL A 117 -19.99 -11.24 4.89
C VAL A 117 -18.77 -11.77 4.15
N GLY A 118 -17.58 -11.59 4.70
CA GLY A 118 -16.36 -12.04 4.07
C GLY A 118 -15.11 -11.52 4.74
N GLU A 119 -14.00 -11.67 4.06
CA GLU A 119 -12.67 -11.24 4.51
C GLU A 119 -12.04 -10.30 3.49
N VAL A 120 -11.31 -9.29 3.97
CA VAL A 120 -10.53 -8.40 3.10
C VAL A 120 -9.27 -9.14 2.65
N VAL A 121 -9.15 -9.36 1.35
CA VAL A 121 -8.03 -10.09 0.75
C VAL A 121 -7.09 -9.19 -0.06
N GLY A 122 -7.50 -7.96 -0.32
CA GLY A 122 -6.69 -7.01 -1.05
C GLY A 122 -7.26 -5.60 -1.00
N ILE A 123 -6.54 -4.68 -1.61
CA ILE A 123 -6.95 -3.28 -1.77
C ILE A 123 -6.80 -2.92 -3.24
N ALA A 124 -7.88 -2.45 -3.84
CA ALA A 124 -7.84 -1.85 -5.18
C ALA A 124 -7.80 -0.33 -5.05
N THR A 125 -6.96 0.29 -5.84
CA THR A 125 -6.81 1.75 -5.84
C THR A 125 -7.37 2.32 -7.13
N HIS A 126 -8.39 3.15 -7.00
CA HIS A 126 -9.01 3.88 -8.11
C HIS A 126 -8.69 5.37 -7.99
N PRO A 127 -8.83 6.15 -9.06
CA PRO A 127 -8.47 7.57 -9.05
C PRO A 127 -9.18 8.41 -7.97
N THR A 128 -10.37 8.02 -7.56
CA THR A 128 -11.21 8.80 -6.64
C THR A 128 -11.39 8.16 -5.28
N VAL A 129 -11.23 6.84 -5.17
CA VAL A 129 -11.48 6.10 -3.93
C VAL A 129 -10.71 4.79 -3.93
N ALA A 130 -10.25 4.36 -2.77
CA ALA A 130 -9.77 3.01 -2.60
C ALA A 130 -10.95 2.07 -2.34
N SER A 131 -10.82 0.83 -2.76
CA SER A 131 -11.82 -0.21 -2.52
C SER A 131 -11.20 -1.39 -1.82
N LEU A 132 -12.00 -2.06 -1.00
CA LEU A 132 -11.63 -3.34 -0.40
C LEU A 132 -11.96 -4.46 -1.37
N GLU A 133 -10.99 -5.32 -1.63
CA GLU A 133 -11.24 -6.58 -2.32
C GLU A 133 -11.63 -7.62 -1.27
N LEU A 134 -12.83 -8.16 -1.39
CA LEU A 134 -13.40 -9.10 -0.43
C LEU A 134 -13.50 -10.50 -1.03
N GLU A 135 -13.19 -11.49 -0.21
CA GLU A 135 -13.62 -12.86 -0.46
C GLU A 135 -14.84 -13.13 0.41
N LEU A 136 -15.99 -13.30 -0.24
CA LEU A 136 -17.26 -13.52 0.44
C LEU A 136 -17.33 -14.93 1.03
N LEU A 137 -18.23 -15.14 1.99
CA LEU A 137 -18.40 -16.44 2.64
C LEU A 137 -18.78 -17.57 1.68
N ASP A 138 -19.38 -17.24 0.53
CA ASP A 138 -19.70 -18.20 -0.53
C ASP A 138 -18.56 -18.43 -1.53
N GLY A 139 -17.39 -17.82 -1.30
CA GLY A 139 -16.20 -17.96 -2.15
C GLY A 139 -16.12 -16.99 -3.31
N ARG A 140 -17.14 -16.18 -3.56
CA ARG A 140 -17.12 -15.17 -4.62
C ARG A 140 -16.21 -14.00 -4.21
N ARG A 141 -15.63 -13.35 -5.20
CA ARG A 141 -14.90 -12.11 -5.03
C ARG A 141 -15.81 -10.91 -5.22
N ALA A 142 -15.64 -9.90 -4.41
CA ALA A 142 -16.39 -8.66 -4.51
C ALA A 142 -15.49 -7.48 -4.21
N GLU A 143 -15.89 -6.30 -4.66
CA GLU A 143 -15.18 -5.05 -4.37
C GLU A 143 -16.15 -4.10 -3.67
N GLN A 144 -15.68 -3.46 -2.60
CA GLN A 144 -16.47 -2.52 -1.80
C GLN A 144 -15.72 -1.22 -1.68
N PRO A 145 -16.27 -0.09 -2.17
CA PRO A 145 -15.64 1.21 -1.97
C PRO A 145 -15.44 1.54 -0.48
N LEU A 146 -14.23 1.98 -0.14
CA LEU A 146 -13.86 2.36 1.23
C LEU A 146 -14.21 3.83 1.48
N ALA A 147 -15.49 4.12 1.46
CA ALA A 147 -16.01 5.47 1.63
C ALA A 147 -17.43 5.45 2.20
N ALA A 148 -17.83 6.54 2.80
CA ALA A 148 -19.23 6.74 3.16
C ALA A 148 -20.08 6.85 1.89
N PRO A 149 -21.33 6.33 1.88
CA PRO A 149 -22.04 5.76 3.03
C PRO A 149 -21.84 4.24 3.23
N TRP A 150 -21.03 3.58 2.43
CA TRP A 150 -20.93 2.12 2.42
C TRP A 150 -20.14 1.53 3.59
N VAL A 151 -19.10 2.21 4.04
CA VAL A 151 -18.30 1.77 5.19
C VAL A 151 -18.64 2.64 6.40
N ALA A 152 -19.16 1.99 7.44
CA ALA A 152 -19.58 2.69 8.65
C ALA A 152 -18.44 2.85 9.65
N ARG A 153 -17.58 1.85 9.78
CA ARG A 153 -16.49 1.85 10.76
C ARG A 153 -15.36 0.90 10.35
N VAL A 154 -14.15 1.30 10.69
CA VAL A 154 -12.95 0.50 10.56
C VAL A 154 -12.29 0.38 11.92
N ASP A 155 -12.04 -0.84 12.38
CA ASP A 155 -11.32 -1.14 13.62
C ASP A 155 -10.15 -2.07 13.29
N VAL A 156 -8.97 -1.49 13.11
CA VAL A 156 -7.76 -2.22 12.73
C VAL A 156 -7.33 -3.17 13.85
N ALA A 157 -7.41 -2.74 15.11
CA ALA A 157 -7.00 -3.54 16.26
C ALA A 157 -7.86 -4.79 16.40
N ALA A 158 -9.17 -4.69 16.16
CA ALA A 158 -10.11 -5.81 16.18
C ALA A 158 -10.13 -6.58 14.86
N ARG A 159 -9.40 -6.12 13.85
CA ARG A 159 -9.40 -6.67 12.49
C ARG A 159 -10.82 -6.75 11.91
N ARG A 160 -11.53 -5.64 11.98
CA ARG A 160 -12.95 -5.58 11.67
C ARG A 160 -13.26 -4.36 10.80
N VAL A 161 -14.01 -4.58 9.74
CA VAL A 161 -14.59 -3.51 8.92
C VAL A 161 -16.10 -3.66 8.95
N GLU A 162 -16.79 -2.63 9.37
CA GLU A 162 -18.25 -2.61 9.41
C GLU A 162 -18.81 -1.90 8.19
N LEU A 163 -19.61 -2.60 7.40
CA LEU A 163 -20.28 -2.07 6.23
C LEU A 163 -21.67 -1.60 6.63
N ALA A 164 -22.00 -0.36 6.29
CA ALA A 164 -23.32 0.20 6.56
C ALA A 164 -24.37 -0.37 5.62
N SER A 165 -23.97 -0.77 4.42
CA SER A 165 -24.83 -1.32 3.40
C SER A 165 -24.03 -2.25 2.49
N LEU A 166 -24.71 -3.24 1.92
CA LEU A 166 -24.14 -4.12 0.90
C LEU A 166 -24.43 -3.61 -0.52
N ASP A 167 -25.13 -2.50 -0.66
CA ASP A 167 -25.51 -1.95 -1.97
C ASP A 167 -24.32 -1.52 -2.83
N GLY A 168 -23.18 -1.22 -2.20
CA GLY A 168 -21.95 -0.87 -2.89
C GLY A 168 -21.09 -2.04 -3.35
N LEU A 169 -21.47 -3.27 -3.01
CA LEU A 169 -20.73 -4.47 -3.40
C LEU A 169 -20.87 -4.73 -4.91
N VAL A 170 -19.72 -4.81 -5.56
CA VAL A 170 -19.62 -5.19 -6.98
C VAL A 170 -19.01 -6.59 -7.04
N VAL A 171 -19.80 -7.53 -7.45
CA VAL A 171 -19.42 -8.95 -7.56
C VAL A 171 -18.94 -9.27 -8.97
#